data_0d702cc9b8e75b8d3c7b4a6ed348cbc2
#
_entry.id   0d702cc9b8e75b8d3c7b4a6ed348cbc2
#
_cell.length_a   1.000
_cell.length_b   1.000
_cell.length_c   1.000
_cell.angle_alpha   90.00
_cell.angle_beta   90.00
_cell.angle_gamma   90.00
#
_symmetry.space_group_name_H-M   'P 1'
#
loop_
_entity.id
_entity.type
_entity.pdbx_description
1 polymer ?
#
loop_
_entity_poly.entity_id
_entity_poly.type
_entity_poly.pdbx_seq_one_letter_code
_entity_poly.pdbx_strand_id
1 'polypeptide(L)' 'IPKITSENQQLHDDLVKLVEQMLKAKKEEQNAQSDHEKNLYKNLTESLDYKINNLVYKLYNLTPEEIDLVENS' A
#
# COMPACT_ATOMS: atom_id res chain seq x y z
N ILE A 1 -11.71 12.69 11.54
CA ILE A 1 -11.46 11.24 11.47
C ILE A 1 -12.71 10.58 10.89
N PRO A 2 -12.61 9.86 9.78
CA PRO A 2 -13.78 9.20 9.22
C PRO A 2 -14.27 8.09 10.14
N LYS A 3 -15.58 7.98 10.26
CA LYS A 3 -16.18 6.89 11.03
C LYS A 3 -16.00 5.58 10.26
N ILE A 4 -15.73 4.51 11.00
CA ILE A 4 -15.62 3.19 10.41
C ILE A 4 -17.03 2.67 10.13
N THR A 5 -17.38 2.59 8.85
CA THR A 5 -18.64 1.97 8.39
C THR A 5 -18.34 0.57 7.90
N SER A 6 -19.37 -0.18 7.49
CA SER A 6 -19.18 -1.52 6.93
C SER A 6 -18.25 -1.49 5.72
N GLU A 7 -18.40 -0.49 4.85
CA GLU A 7 -17.55 -0.33 3.68
C GLU A 7 -16.12 0.05 4.06
N ASN A 8 -15.98 0.96 5.03
CA ASN A 8 -14.66 1.38 5.51
C ASN A 8 -13.98 0.25 6.28
N GLN A 9 -14.73 -0.62 6.94
CA GLN A 9 -14.19 -1.76 7.64
C GLN A 9 -13.47 -2.69 6.65
N GLN A 10 -14.08 -2.95 5.50
CA GLN A 10 -13.48 -3.78 4.47
C GLN A 10 -12.19 -3.15 3.93
N LEU A 11 -12.23 -1.85 3.67
CA LEU A 11 -11.05 -1.12 3.20
C LEU A 11 -9.94 -1.15 4.25
N HIS A 12 -10.30 -0.99 5.51
CA HIS A 12 -9.34 -1.05 6.61
C HIS A 12 -8.70 -2.43 6.70
N ASP A 13 -9.48 -3.50 6.60
CA ASP A 13 -8.97 -4.86 6.65
C ASP A 13 -8.04 -5.15 5.48
N ASP A 14 -8.40 -4.69 4.28
CA ASP A 14 -7.55 -4.84 3.10
C ASP A 14 -6.23 -4.08 3.26
N LEU A 15 -6.29 -2.89 3.84
CA LEU A 15 -5.11 -2.08 4.11
C LEU A 15 -4.16 -2.81 5.08
N VAL A 16 -4.70 -3.37 6.15
CA VAL A 16 -3.90 -4.12 7.13
C VAL A 16 -3.21 -5.30 6.45
N LYS A 17 -3.92 -6.04 5.61
CA LYS A 17 -3.35 -7.16 4.87
C LYS A 17 -2.21 -6.72 3.97
N LEU A 18 -2.39 -5.61 3.26
CA LEU A 18 -1.35 -5.08 2.38
C LEU A 18 -0.12 -4.62 3.15
N VAL A 19 -0.33 -3.98 4.30
CA VAL A 19 0.78 -3.55 5.16
C VAL A 19 1.56 -4.77 5.66
N GLU A 20 0.88 -5.82 6.07
CA GLU A 20 1.54 -7.05 6.51
C GLU A 20 2.35 -7.68 5.38
N GLN A 21 1.80 -7.71 4.16
CA GLN A 21 2.51 -8.21 2.99
C GLN A 21 3.73 -7.35 2.67
N MET A 22 3.61 -6.03 2.82
CA MET A 22 4.70 -5.10 2.60
C MET A 22 5.86 -5.37 3.58
N LEU A 23 5.54 -5.52 4.86
CA LEU A 23 6.54 -5.79 5.88
C LEU A 23 7.25 -7.11 5.60
N LYS A 24 6.49 -8.14 5.23
CA LYS A 24 7.05 -9.44 4.87
C LYS A 24 7.95 -9.34 3.64
N ALA A 25 7.49 -8.63 2.61
CA ALA A 25 8.26 -8.47 1.37
C ALA A 25 9.57 -7.71 1.62
N LYS A 26 9.54 -6.67 2.45
CA LYS A 26 10.76 -5.93 2.79
C LYS A 26 11.75 -6.79 3.56
N LYS A 27 11.25 -7.62 4.46
CA LYS A 27 12.10 -8.55 5.21
C LYS A 27 12.75 -9.56 4.27
N GLU A 28 11.99 -10.10 3.33
CA GLU A 28 12.51 -11.03 2.32
C GLU A 28 13.53 -10.35 1.42
N GLU A 29 13.30 -9.09 1.05
CA GLU A 29 14.24 -8.31 0.26
C GLU A 29 15.58 -8.17 0.97
N GLN A 30 15.57 -7.90 2.28
CA GLN A 30 16.79 -7.80 3.08
C GLN A 30 17.53 -9.13 3.16
N ASN A 31 16.80 -10.23 3.13
CA ASN A 31 17.39 -11.58 3.21
C ASN A 31 17.72 -12.15 1.84
N ALA A 32 17.37 -11.47 0.75
CA ALA A 32 17.64 -11.93 -0.61
C ALA A 32 19.14 -11.96 -0.85
N GLN A 33 19.62 -13.06 -1.45
CA GLN A 33 21.05 -13.27 -1.68
C GLN A 33 21.48 -12.98 -3.12
N SER A 34 20.54 -12.87 -4.04
CA SER A 34 20.83 -12.55 -5.43
C SER A 34 20.20 -11.24 -5.85
N ASP A 35 20.79 -10.58 -6.85
CA ASP A 35 20.25 -9.35 -7.39
C ASP A 35 18.87 -9.59 -8.02
N HIS A 36 18.68 -10.74 -8.61
CA HIS A 36 17.39 -11.11 -9.20
C HIS A 36 16.29 -11.14 -8.14
N GLU A 37 16.56 -11.78 -7.00
CA GLU A 37 15.60 -11.84 -5.89
C GLU A 37 15.33 -10.45 -5.31
N LYS A 38 16.37 -9.64 -5.15
CA LYS A 38 16.23 -8.27 -4.65
C LYS A 38 15.33 -7.45 -5.56
N ASN A 39 15.53 -7.55 -6.87
CA ASN A 39 14.71 -6.84 -7.85
C ASN A 39 13.27 -7.32 -7.82
N LEU A 40 13.06 -8.62 -7.65
CA LEU A 40 11.73 -9.20 -7.56
C LEU A 40 10.95 -8.64 -6.37
N TYR A 41 11.58 -8.64 -5.19
CA TYR A 41 10.94 -8.11 -3.99
C TYR A 41 10.80 -6.59 -4.01
N LYS A 42 11.74 -5.89 -4.65
CA LYS A 42 11.63 -4.45 -4.83
C LYS A 42 10.40 -4.11 -5.67
N ASN A 43 10.21 -4.81 -6.78
CA ASN A 43 9.03 -4.62 -7.64
C ASN A 43 7.75 -4.93 -6.87
N LEU A 44 7.76 -5.98 -6.04
CA LEU A 44 6.62 -6.35 -5.23
C LEU A 44 6.29 -5.26 -4.21
N THR A 45 7.29 -4.72 -3.52
CA THR A 45 7.07 -3.67 -2.53
C THR A 45 6.55 -2.39 -3.18
N GLU A 46 7.04 -2.04 -4.36
CA GLU A 46 6.53 -0.88 -5.10
C GLU A 46 5.06 -1.05 -5.48
N SER A 47 4.70 -2.25 -5.94
CA SER A 47 3.32 -2.57 -6.28
C SER A 47 2.41 -2.52 -5.05
N LEU A 48 2.86 -3.07 -3.94
CA LEU A 48 2.12 -3.03 -2.68
C LEU A 48 1.94 -1.60 -2.17
N ASP A 49 2.99 -0.79 -2.26
CA ASP A 49 2.93 0.61 -1.87
C ASP A 49 1.87 1.37 -2.66
N TYR A 50 1.82 1.15 -3.95
CA TYR A 50 0.82 1.74 -4.82
C TYR A 50 -0.61 1.35 -4.39
N LYS A 51 -0.82 0.07 -4.09
CA LYS A 51 -2.11 -0.43 -3.64
C LYS A 51 -2.49 0.16 -2.28
N ILE A 52 -1.54 0.26 -1.37
CA ILE A 52 -1.76 0.86 -0.05
C ILE A 52 -2.20 2.31 -0.19
N ASN A 53 -1.49 3.09 -1.01
CA ASN A 53 -1.82 4.49 -1.25
C ASN A 53 -3.23 4.64 -1.81
N ASN A 54 -3.61 3.80 -2.77
CA ASN A 54 -4.95 3.84 -3.34
C ASN A 54 -6.03 3.54 -2.31
N LEU A 55 -5.80 2.60 -1.42
CA LEU A 55 -6.75 2.27 -0.36
C LEU A 55 -6.87 3.41 0.65
N VAL A 56 -5.76 4.05 1.00
CA VAL A 56 -5.76 5.21 1.89
C VAL A 56 -6.60 6.33 1.28
N TYR A 57 -6.41 6.61 -0.01
CA TYR A 57 -7.18 7.64 -0.69
C TYR A 57 -8.68 7.33 -0.69
N LYS A 58 -9.04 6.07 -0.91
CA LYS A 58 -10.44 5.64 -0.85
C LYS A 58 -11.00 5.77 0.56
N LEU A 59 -10.21 5.43 1.56
CA LEU A 59 -10.63 5.48 2.96
C LEU A 59 -10.97 6.91 3.39
N TYR A 60 -10.20 7.88 2.89
CA TYR A 60 -10.44 9.29 3.18
C TYR A 60 -11.36 9.97 2.15
N ASN A 61 -11.91 9.21 1.21
CA ASN A 61 -12.83 9.71 0.17
C ASN A 61 -12.23 10.84 -0.65
N LEU A 62 -10.95 10.76 -0.94
CA LEU A 62 -10.28 11.77 -1.75
C LEU A 62 -10.76 11.71 -3.21
N THR A 63 -11.02 12.86 -3.79
CA THR A 63 -11.34 12.94 -5.22
C THR A 63 -10.06 12.75 -6.05
N PRO A 64 -10.18 12.39 -7.34
CA PRO A 64 -8.99 12.30 -8.21
C PRO A 64 -8.17 13.58 -8.23
N GLU A 65 -8.82 14.75 -8.13
CA GLU A 65 -8.12 16.03 -8.09
C GLU A 65 -7.31 16.18 -6.81
N GLU A 66 -7.88 15.77 -5.68
CA GLU A 66 -7.19 15.81 -4.39
C GLU A 66 -6.01 14.84 -4.36
N ILE A 67 -6.17 13.66 -4.93
CA ILE A 67 -5.10 12.67 -5.05
C ILE A 67 -3.95 13.25 -5.86
N ASP A 68 -4.28 13.91 -6.96
CA ASP A 68 -3.30 14.53 -7.84
C ASP A 68 -2.50 15.61 -7.11
N LEU A 69 -3.18 16.43 -6.31
CA LEU A 69 -2.53 17.46 -5.50
C LEU A 69 -1.55 16.84 -4.49
N VAL A 70 -1.94 15.75 -3.85
CA VAL A 70 -1.07 15.07 -2.87
C VAL A 70 0.15 14.46 -3.55
N GLU A 71 -0.04 13.80 -4.69
CA GLU A 71 1.04 13.11 -5.39
C GLU A 71 2.01 14.05 -6.09
N ASN A 72 1.53 15.23 -6.51
CA ASN A 72 2.32 16.19 -7.26
C ASN A 72 2.80 17.39 -6.44
N SER A 73 2.57 17.35 -5.16
CA SER A 73 3.00 18.46 -4.28
C SER A 73 4.47 18.37 -3.88
#